data_47424bf1268318f9530f705edcf8e7f5
#
_entry.id   47424bf1268318f9530f705edcf8e7f5
#
_cell.length_a   1.000
_cell.length_b   1.000
_cell.length_c   1.000
_cell.angle_alpha   90.00
_cell.angle_beta   90.00
_cell.angle_gamma   90.00
#
_symmetry.space_group_name_H-M   'P 1'
#
loop_
_entity.id
_entity.type
_entity.pdbx_description
1 polymer ?
#
loop_
_entity_poly.entity_id
_entity_poly.type
_entity_poly.pdbx_seq_one_letter_code
_entity_poly.pdbx_strand_id
1 'polypeptide(L)'
;MSDCIFCKLANKEIPTEFLYEDENVVAFNDLNPITPVHVLVVPKNHYDNIIDGIPAATLESVTKAIAAVVEKTGIKETGVRVVTKTGKHGGQSVNHVHFHVLGGKQLNDSMGGK
;
A
#
# COMPACT_ATOMS: atom_id res chain seq x y z
N MET A 1 -9.86 -19.89 -6.45
CA MET A 1 -10.14 -18.79 -5.58
C MET A 1 -9.10 -18.61 -4.53
N SER A 2 -8.73 -17.44 -4.37
CA SER A 2 -7.66 -17.11 -3.46
C SER A 2 -8.17 -16.93 -2.03
N ASP A 3 -7.38 -17.37 -1.07
CA ASP A 3 -7.63 -17.05 0.34
C ASP A 3 -6.99 -15.72 0.72
N CYS A 4 -6.40 -15.04 -0.24
CA CYS A 4 -5.68 -13.79 0.00
C CYS A 4 -6.66 -12.67 0.32
N ILE A 5 -6.53 -12.10 1.52
CA ILE A 5 -7.42 -11.01 1.96
C ILE A 5 -7.27 -9.78 1.05
N PHE A 6 -6.04 -9.51 0.57
CA PHE A 6 -5.83 -8.34 -0.29
C PHE A 6 -6.37 -8.57 -1.70
N CYS A 7 -6.34 -9.79 -2.22
CA CYS A 7 -7.03 -10.11 -3.47
C CYS A 7 -8.52 -9.81 -3.33
N LYS A 8 -9.10 -10.22 -2.22
CA LYS A 8 -10.53 -10.02 -1.98
C LYS A 8 -10.89 -8.55 -1.85
N LEU A 9 -10.09 -7.80 -1.12
CA LEU A 9 -10.33 -6.36 -0.95
C LEU A 9 -10.14 -5.62 -2.27
N ALA A 10 -9.06 -5.91 -2.98
CA ALA A 10 -8.74 -5.21 -4.23
C ALA A 10 -9.75 -5.49 -5.33
N ASN A 11 -10.37 -6.66 -5.32
CA ASN A 11 -11.33 -7.06 -6.35
C ASN A 11 -12.77 -6.96 -5.86
N LYS A 12 -12.99 -6.25 -4.76
CA LYS A 12 -14.31 -5.86 -4.25
C LYS A 12 -15.16 -7.04 -3.75
N GLU A 13 -14.52 -8.15 -3.42
CA GLU A 13 -15.23 -9.26 -2.80
C GLU A 13 -15.55 -8.94 -1.34
N ILE A 14 -14.75 -8.07 -0.72
CA ILE A 14 -15.01 -7.55 0.62
C ILE A 14 -15.21 -6.05 0.46
N PRO A 15 -16.34 -5.49 0.88
CA PRO A 15 -16.59 -4.06 0.73
C PRO A 15 -15.56 -3.24 1.48
N THR A 16 -15.01 -2.21 0.80
CA THR A 16 -14.07 -1.31 1.42
C THR A 16 -14.07 0.01 0.66
N GLU A 17 -13.74 1.07 1.33
CA GLU A 17 -13.71 2.38 0.72
C GLU A 17 -12.32 2.65 0.17
N PHE A 18 -12.24 2.94 -1.14
CA PHE A 18 -10.96 3.22 -1.78
C PHE A 18 -10.69 4.72 -1.83
N LEU A 19 -9.46 5.11 -1.48
CA LEU A 19 -9.00 6.48 -1.69
C LEU A 19 -8.58 6.69 -3.14
N TYR A 20 -8.23 5.61 -3.82
CA TYR A 20 -7.79 5.65 -5.20
C TYR A 20 -8.03 4.29 -5.84
N GLU A 21 -8.37 4.29 -7.10
CA GLU A 21 -8.50 3.04 -7.86
C GLU A 21 -8.21 3.32 -9.33
N ASP A 22 -7.45 2.43 -9.96
CA ASP A 22 -7.35 2.41 -11.41
C ASP A 22 -7.41 0.95 -11.86
N GLU A 23 -7.05 0.68 -13.11
CA GLU A 23 -7.16 -0.68 -13.63
C GLU A 23 -6.18 -1.66 -12.99
N ASN A 24 -5.14 -1.17 -12.36
CA ASN A 24 -4.06 -2.00 -11.82
C ASN A 24 -3.98 -2.06 -10.32
N VAL A 25 -4.39 -1.00 -9.61
CA VAL A 25 -4.22 -0.93 -8.15
C VAL A 25 -5.42 -0.27 -7.48
N VAL A 26 -5.51 -0.50 -6.17
CA VAL A 26 -6.42 0.23 -5.29
C VAL A 26 -5.63 0.77 -4.10
N ALA A 27 -6.19 1.76 -3.42
CA ALA A 27 -5.61 2.28 -2.18
C ALA A 27 -6.72 2.41 -1.14
N PHE A 28 -6.44 1.95 0.09
CA PHE A 28 -7.41 2.02 1.18
C PHE A 28 -6.70 2.16 2.51
N ASN A 29 -7.43 2.67 3.51
CA ASN A 29 -6.85 2.86 4.85
C ASN A 29 -6.54 1.53 5.51
N ASP A 30 -5.40 1.47 6.19
CA ASP A 30 -5.07 0.31 7.02
C ASP A 30 -6.00 0.32 8.24
N LEU A 31 -6.52 -0.84 8.60
CA LEU A 31 -7.42 -0.97 9.74
C LEU A 31 -6.72 -0.78 11.08
N ASN A 32 -5.39 -0.98 11.09
CA ASN A 32 -4.58 -0.83 12.31
C ASN A 32 -3.46 0.17 12.05
N PRO A 33 -3.81 1.46 11.88
CA PRO A 33 -2.82 2.45 11.48
C PRO A 33 -1.77 2.68 12.56
N ILE A 34 -0.52 2.82 12.13
CA ILE A 34 0.58 3.13 13.04
C ILE A 34 0.96 4.62 12.98
N THR A 35 0.36 5.35 12.04
CA THR A 35 0.56 6.80 11.91
C THR A 35 -0.79 7.42 11.59
N PRO A 36 -0.94 8.76 11.77
CA PRO A 36 -2.23 9.42 11.46
C PRO A 36 -2.70 9.16 10.04
N VAL A 37 -1.78 9.11 9.07
CA VAL A 37 -2.09 8.67 7.72
C VAL A 37 -1.37 7.36 7.49
N HIS A 38 -2.12 6.28 7.28
CA HIS A 38 -1.56 4.97 7.00
C HIS A 38 -2.45 4.31 5.96
N VAL A 39 -2.04 4.40 4.70
CA VAL A 39 -2.80 3.89 3.56
C VAL A 39 -2.03 2.77 2.92
N LEU A 40 -2.73 1.76 2.43
CA LEU A 40 -2.14 0.65 1.70
C LEU A 40 -2.45 0.81 0.23
N VAL A 41 -1.43 0.69 -0.62
CA VAL A 41 -1.59 0.64 -2.07
C VAL A 41 -1.37 -0.81 -2.47
N VAL A 42 -2.37 -1.40 -3.13
CA VAL A 42 -2.43 -2.85 -3.35
C VAL A 42 -2.75 -3.13 -4.82
N PRO A 43 -1.89 -3.87 -5.54
CA PRO A 43 -2.23 -4.29 -6.90
C PRO A 43 -3.42 -5.23 -6.91
N LYS A 44 -4.24 -5.12 -7.96
CA LYS A 44 -5.41 -5.98 -8.13
C LYS A 44 -5.01 -7.41 -8.46
N ASN A 45 -3.95 -7.59 -9.27
CA ASN A 45 -3.41 -8.92 -9.53
C ASN A 45 -2.51 -9.33 -8.39
N HIS A 46 -2.45 -10.63 -8.13
CA HIS A 46 -1.65 -11.15 -7.03
C HIS A 46 -0.19 -11.27 -7.41
N TYR A 47 0.67 -10.60 -6.67
CA TYR A 47 2.13 -10.78 -6.68
C TYR A 47 2.51 -10.95 -5.23
N ASP A 48 3.37 -11.92 -4.92
CA ASP A 48 3.72 -12.19 -3.53
C ASP A 48 4.43 -11.01 -2.88
N ASN A 49 5.33 -10.35 -3.62
CA ASN A 49 6.14 -9.26 -3.07
C ASN A 49 6.75 -8.44 -4.21
N ILE A 50 7.55 -7.42 -3.85
CA ILE A 50 8.13 -6.47 -4.80
C ILE A 50 9.09 -7.11 -5.80
N ILE A 51 9.65 -8.27 -5.48
CA ILE A 51 10.62 -8.93 -6.37
C ILE A 51 9.96 -10.04 -7.21
N ASP A 52 8.64 -10.09 -7.25
CA ASP A 52 7.89 -11.13 -7.94
C ASP A 52 7.48 -10.72 -9.37
N GLY A 53 8.34 -10.01 -10.07
CA GLY A 53 8.12 -9.70 -11.49
C GLY A 53 6.94 -8.79 -11.78
N ILE A 54 6.74 -7.77 -10.98
CA ILE A 54 5.61 -6.85 -11.17
C ILE A 54 5.78 -6.08 -12.48
N PRO A 55 4.75 -6.06 -13.36
CA PRO A 55 4.85 -5.32 -14.62
C PRO A 55 5.07 -3.82 -14.41
N ALA A 56 5.77 -3.19 -15.35
CA ALA A 56 6.04 -1.75 -15.27
C ALA A 56 4.77 -0.93 -15.17
N ALA A 57 3.71 -1.31 -15.90
CA ALA A 57 2.44 -0.57 -15.86
C ALA A 57 1.83 -0.59 -14.46
N THR A 58 1.97 -1.70 -13.74
CA THR A 58 1.45 -1.81 -12.38
C THR A 58 2.27 -0.92 -11.44
N LEU A 59 3.59 -0.91 -11.59
CA LEU A 59 4.44 -0.03 -10.76
C LEU A 59 4.14 1.44 -11.03
N GLU A 60 3.84 1.80 -12.27
CA GLU A 60 3.42 3.15 -12.60
C GLU A 60 2.12 3.51 -11.86
N SER A 61 1.16 2.58 -11.85
CA SER A 61 -0.09 2.80 -11.11
C SER A 61 0.16 2.95 -9.62
N VAL A 62 1.12 2.20 -9.07
CA VAL A 62 1.49 2.34 -7.65
C VAL A 62 1.95 3.77 -7.36
N THR A 63 2.83 4.32 -8.20
CA THR A 63 3.32 5.69 -7.97
C THR A 63 2.22 6.72 -8.13
N LYS A 64 1.30 6.52 -9.08
CA LYS A 64 0.16 7.41 -9.26
C LYS A 64 -0.78 7.36 -8.05
N ALA A 65 -1.01 6.16 -7.52
CA ALA A 65 -1.84 5.99 -6.33
C ALA A 65 -1.22 6.69 -5.13
N ILE A 66 0.09 6.54 -4.93
CA ILE A 66 0.80 7.21 -3.84
C ILE A 66 0.64 8.72 -3.95
N ALA A 67 0.83 9.28 -5.15
CA ALA A 67 0.69 10.71 -5.35
C ALA A 67 -0.73 11.19 -5.03
N ALA A 68 -1.74 10.44 -5.47
CA ALA A 68 -3.13 10.78 -5.20
C ALA A 68 -3.47 10.73 -3.72
N VAL A 69 -2.98 9.71 -3.02
CA VAL A 69 -3.20 9.54 -1.58
C VAL A 69 -2.54 10.69 -0.81
N VAL A 70 -1.31 11.03 -1.16
CA VAL A 70 -0.57 12.10 -0.51
C VAL A 70 -1.32 13.43 -0.67
N GLU A 71 -1.85 13.68 -1.85
CA GLU A 71 -2.63 14.88 -2.11
C GLU A 71 -3.92 14.91 -1.29
N LYS A 72 -4.66 13.80 -1.28
CA LYS A 72 -5.94 13.71 -0.57
C LYS A 72 -5.79 13.85 0.93
N THR A 73 -4.71 13.34 1.49
CA THR A 73 -4.51 13.32 2.93
C THR A 73 -3.77 14.56 3.44
N GLY A 74 -3.30 15.41 2.53
CA GLY A 74 -2.67 16.67 2.90
C GLY A 74 -1.28 16.54 3.50
N ILE A 75 -0.59 15.43 3.26
CA ILE A 75 0.73 15.21 3.85
C ILE A 75 1.88 15.53 2.89
N LYS A 76 1.57 16.13 1.75
CA LYS A 76 2.58 16.42 0.73
C LYS A 76 3.67 17.36 1.26
N GLU A 77 3.28 18.41 1.98
CA GLU A 77 4.23 19.42 2.47
C GLU A 77 5.17 18.88 3.53
N THR A 78 4.64 18.04 4.42
CA THR A 78 5.43 17.53 5.54
C THR A 78 6.21 16.29 5.19
N GLY A 79 5.76 15.55 4.17
CA GLY A 79 6.48 14.38 3.71
C GLY A 79 5.81 13.06 4.02
N VAL A 80 6.30 12.03 3.38
CA VAL A 80 5.66 10.71 3.42
C VAL A 80 6.76 9.65 3.37
N ARG A 81 6.50 8.51 4.01
CA ARG A 81 7.37 7.35 3.91
C ARG A 81 6.61 6.22 3.25
N VAL A 82 7.23 5.59 2.26
CA VAL A 82 6.64 4.45 1.57
C VAL A 82 7.45 3.22 1.90
N VAL A 83 6.79 2.16 2.37
CA VAL A 83 7.45 0.94 2.81
C VAL A 83 6.77 -0.26 2.17
N THR A 84 7.55 -1.16 1.59
CA THR A 84 7.07 -2.47 1.20
C THR A 84 8.02 -3.50 1.79
N LYS A 85 7.47 -4.63 2.23
CA LYS A 85 8.23 -5.66 2.94
C LYS A 85 8.18 -6.96 2.16
N THR A 86 9.28 -7.69 2.15
CA THR A 86 9.39 -8.95 1.44
C THR A 86 9.93 -10.02 2.37
N GLY A 87 9.20 -11.12 2.49
CA GLY A 87 9.66 -12.28 3.22
C GLY A 87 9.66 -12.12 4.72
N LYS A 88 10.06 -13.19 5.39
CA LYS A 88 10.00 -13.28 6.85
C LYS A 88 10.87 -12.23 7.53
N HIS A 89 12.13 -12.13 7.10
CA HIS A 89 13.04 -11.19 7.74
C HIS A 89 12.70 -9.73 7.41
N GLY A 90 11.96 -9.50 6.32
CA GLY A 90 11.47 -8.17 5.99
C GLY A 90 10.21 -7.77 6.74
N GLY A 91 9.61 -8.73 7.44
CA GLY A 91 8.41 -8.48 8.22
C GLY A 91 7.12 -8.51 7.41
N GLN A 92 7.12 -9.22 6.28
CA GLN A 92 5.92 -9.29 5.45
C GLN A 92 4.88 -10.17 6.14
N SER A 93 3.71 -9.58 6.42
CA SER A 93 2.65 -10.30 7.13
C SER A 93 1.58 -10.86 6.20
N VAL A 94 1.40 -10.26 5.02
CA VAL A 94 0.45 -10.74 4.02
C VAL A 94 1.20 -10.97 2.72
N ASN A 95 1.08 -12.17 2.15
CA ASN A 95 1.80 -12.55 0.93
C ASN A 95 1.09 -12.08 -0.32
N HIS A 96 0.83 -10.79 -0.38
CA HIS A 96 0.32 -10.07 -1.53
C HIS A 96 0.98 -8.70 -1.45
N VAL A 97 1.75 -8.34 -2.45
CA VAL A 97 2.55 -7.11 -2.41
C VAL A 97 1.68 -5.90 -2.07
N HIS A 98 2.16 -5.09 -1.15
CA HIS A 98 1.46 -3.88 -0.78
C HIS A 98 2.48 -2.84 -0.32
N PHE A 99 2.10 -1.59 -0.47
CA PHE A 99 2.97 -0.46 -0.16
C PHE A 99 2.29 0.36 0.93
N HIS A 100 2.94 0.48 2.08
CA HIS A 100 2.45 1.33 3.17
C HIS A 100 2.81 2.77 2.86
N VAL A 101 1.83 3.66 2.94
CA VAL A 101 2.06 5.10 2.81
C VAL A 101 1.83 5.69 4.18
N LEU A 102 2.89 6.17 4.80
CA LEU A 102 2.88 6.62 6.19
C LEU A 102 3.19 8.10 6.27
N GLY A 103 2.41 8.82 7.06
CA GLY A 103 2.63 10.24 7.24
C GLY A 103 1.77 10.84 8.33
N GLY A 104 1.83 12.15 8.45
CA GLY A 104 1.03 12.88 9.41
C GLY A 104 1.71 13.10 10.74
N LYS A 105 2.94 12.60 10.90
CA LYS A 105 3.76 12.88 12.08
C LYS A 105 5.22 12.66 11.71
N GLN A 106 6.13 13.17 12.52
CA GLN A 106 7.54 12.91 12.33
C GLN A 106 7.84 11.44 12.59
N LEU A 107 8.41 10.75 11.61
CA LEU A 107 8.79 9.34 11.76
C LEU A 107 10.25 9.27 12.16
N ASN A 108 10.59 8.27 12.98
CA ASN A 108 11.99 8.06 13.31
C ASN A 108 12.66 7.19 12.25
N ASP A 109 13.97 6.97 12.38
CA ASP A 109 14.74 6.23 11.40
C ASP A 109 14.87 4.75 11.72
N SER A 110 14.10 4.25 12.66
CA SER A 110 14.17 2.85 13.06
C SER A 110 13.59 1.96 11.98
N MET A 111 14.44 1.45 11.12
CA MET A 111 14.13 0.41 10.13
C MET A 111 12.78 0.57 9.44
N GLY A 112 12.51 1.80 9.00
CA GLY A 112 11.43 2.05 8.06
C GLY A 112 10.03 2.19 8.64
N GLY A 113 9.86 2.05 9.91
CA GLY A 113 8.51 1.97 10.35
C GLY A 113 8.02 3.14 11.15
N LYS A 114 8.55 3.24 12.27
CA LYS A 114 7.93 4.07 13.27
C LYS A 114 8.84 5.18 13.71
#